data_ec1c74e19a93b4b06ffc1c7e577dacc0
#
_entry.id   ec1c74e19a93b4b06ffc1c7e577dacc0
#
_cell.length_a   1.000
_cell.length_b   1.000
_cell.length_c   1.000
_cell.angle_alpha   90.00
_cell.angle_beta   90.00
_cell.angle_gamma   90.00
#
_symmetry.space_group_name_H-M   'P 1'
#
loop_
_entity.id
_entity.type
_entity.pdbx_description
1 polymer ?
#
loop_
_entity_poly.entity_id
_entity_poly.type
_entity_poly.pdbx_seq_one_letter_code
_entity_poly.pdbx_strand_id
1 'polypeptide(L)'
;MKRLLTFSLLAVMTAGSLFSEPLTLSKRERDRLKKETVYAIDLIQRYHYKQTRFEDIPAEDMIRAYINDLDSSRLFLLQEDVDFILARFKDSLKPSYLFVGDLYPAFEIFNSYKSRVSERLDWIEERLQQPFPFDTDKTYVRDREDADWPADIETAHELWEKRLTHELLNEVLEDEPLDRAVEKVAKRYERMRKFVEDIEVHNVQETFLTALASLYDPHSNFFSYDSAKEFDIQISNSLVGIGAQLRDVDGYCVIERLLPGGPAEMSGKLHPGDKIVAVAQGEGEPVDVVGMKLRKIVQKIRGESGTEVRLTVLPAHSTKRKTVSLIREKIELTANLASAEIHELPTGKDRTTRVGVIRLPSFYGEGTFGEGDISTSGDVKELLEKLK
;
A
#
# COMPACT_ATOMS: atom_id res chain seq x y z
N MET A 1 -37.36 -28.57 -56.49
CA MET A 1 -37.79 -27.91 -55.22
C MET A 1 -36.84 -28.34 -54.10
N LYS A 2 -35.79 -27.55 -53.82
CA LYS A 2 -34.86 -27.77 -52.72
C LYS A 2 -35.13 -26.68 -51.68
N ARG A 3 -35.56 -27.07 -50.48
CA ARG A 3 -35.77 -26.18 -49.35
C ARG A 3 -34.37 -26.00 -48.67
N LEU A 4 -33.87 -24.77 -48.67
CA LEU A 4 -32.77 -24.36 -47.79
C LEU A 4 -33.33 -24.12 -46.37
N LEU A 5 -32.83 -24.86 -45.42
CA LEU A 5 -32.97 -24.59 -43.97
C LEU A 5 -31.79 -23.68 -43.56
N THR A 6 -32.12 -22.44 -43.29
CA THR A 6 -31.18 -21.50 -42.62
C THR A 6 -31.18 -21.76 -41.11
N PHE A 7 -30.09 -22.30 -40.60
CA PHE A 7 -29.84 -22.37 -39.13
C PHE A 7 -29.33 -21.01 -38.69
N SER A 8 -30.15 -20.25 -37.96
CA SER A 8 -29.71 -19.10 -37.19
C SER A 8 -29.03 -19.59 -35.93
N LEU A 9 -27.70 -19.43 -35.91
CA LEU A 9 -26.90 -19.66 -34.70
C LEU A 9 -27.05 -18.42 -33.82
N LEU A 10 -27.92 -18.54 -32.80
CA LEU A 10 -28.06 -17.54 -31.74
C LEU A 10 -26.85 -17.72 -30.79
N ALA A 11 -25.83 -16.89 -30.99
CA ALA A 11 -24.71 -16.80 -30.04
C ALA A 11 -25.23 -16.13 -28.77
N VAL A 12 -25.55 -16.94 -27.77
CA VAL A 12 -25.73 -16.47 -26.40
C VAL A 12 -24.35 -16.09 -25.89
N MET A 13 -24.00 -14.80 -25.96
CA MET A 13 -22.91 -14.25 -25.18
C MET A 13 -23.33 -14.33 -23.71
N THR A 14 -22.90 -15.34 -23.02
CA THR A 14 -22.87 -15.34 -21.57
C THR A 14 -21.84 -14.27 -21.18
N ALA A 15 -22.31 -13.11 -20.76
CA ALA A 15 -21.52 -12.17 -20.00
C ALA A 15 -21.09 -12.92 -18.72
N GLY A 16 -19.92 -13.53 -18.75
CA GLY A 16 -19.28 -14.04 -17.54
C GLY A 16 -18.99 -12.84 -16.67
N SER A 17 -19.77 -12.67 -15.61
CA SER A 17 -19.39 -11.79 -14.51
C SER A 17 -18.01 -12.24 -14.04
N LEU A 18 -17.01 -11.40 -14.29
CA LEU A 18 -15.65 -11.56 -13.75
C LEU A 18 -15.71 -11.32 -12.25
N PHE A 19 -16.29 -12.30 -11.51
CA PHE A 19 -16.15 -12.30 -10.06
C PHE A 19 -14.65 -12.36 -9.75
N SER A 20 -14.15 -11.36 -9.06
CA SER A 20 -12.79 -11.35 -8.55
C SER A 20 -12.56 -12.63 -7.74
N GLU A 21 -11.54 -13.42 -8.12
CA GLU A 21 -11.25 -14.66 -7.41
C GLU A 21 -10.99 -14.38 -5.92
N PRO A 22 -11.58 -15.16 -5.01
CA PRO A 22 -11.37 -15.00 -3.58
C PRO A 22 -9.91 -15.25 -3.22
N LEU A 23 -9.38 -14.46 -2.32
CA LEU A 23 -8.04 -14.67 -1.78
C LEU A 23 -8.04 -15.93 -0.92
N THR A 24 -7.28 -16.93 -1.35
CA THR A 24 -7.21 -18.24 -0.70
C THR A 24 -5.84 -18.50 -0.09
N LEU A 25 -5.81 -19.27 1.02
CA LEU A 25 -4.60 -19.62 1.74
C LEU A 25 -4.11 -21.01 1.35
N SER A 26 -2.84 -21.13 0.98
CA SER A 26 -2.15 -22.40 0.98
C SER A 26 -2.00 -22.95 2.41
N LYS A 27 -1.82 -24.27 2.57
CA LYS A 27 -1.60 -24.88 3.89
C LYS A 27 -0.41 -24.25 4.62
N ARG A 28 0.70 -23.99 3.91
CA ARG A 28 1.92 -23.40 4.48
C ARG A 28 1.68 -21.99 4.99
N GLU A 29 0.96 -21.16 4.24
CA GLU A 29 0.60 -19.81 4.65
C GLU A 29 -0.30 -19.85 5.88
N ARG A 30 -1.33 -20.68 5.88
CA ARG A 30 -2.23 -20.84 7.02
C ARG A 30 -1.49 -21.22 8.30
N ASP A 31 -0.59 -22.21 8.24
CA ASP A 31 0.19 -22.66 9.39
C ASP A 31 1.15 -21.57 9.91
N ARG A 32 1.70 -20.76 9.01
CA ARG A 32 2.53 -19.60 9.36
C ARG A 32 1.70 -18.52 10.05
N LEU A 33 0.63 -18.06 9.40
CA LEU A 33 -0.24 -17.00 9.93
C LEU A 33 -0.83 -17.37 11.29
N LYS A 34 -1.20 -18.63 11.50
CA LYS A 34 -1.67 -19.11 12.82
C LYS A 34 -0.66 -18.87 13.93
N LYS A 35 0.60 -19.22 13.69
CA LYS A 35 1.67 -19.03 14.68
C LYS A 35 1.92 -17.54 14.94
N GLU A 36 2.01 -16.74 13.89
CA GLU A 36 2.23 -15.30 13.98
C GLU A 36 1.08 -14.61 14.75
N THR A 37 -0.17 -14.98 14.47
CA THR A 37 -1.35 -14.44 15.14
C THR A 37 -1.37 -14.76 16.62
N VAL A 38 -1.17 -16.02 17.01
CA VAL A 38 -1.11 -16.41 18.43
C VAL A 38 0.00 -15.66 19.14
N TYR A 39 1.17 -15.56 18.51
CA TYR A 39 2.31 -14.85 19.09
C TYR A 39 2.04 -13.35 19.23
N ALA A 40 1.45 -12.71 18.23
CA ALA A 40 1.09 -11.29 18.29
C ALA A 40 0.08 -11.00 19.44
N ILE A 41 -0.95 -11.84 19.58
CA ILE A 41 -1.93 -11.71 20.67
C ILE A 41 -1.26 -11.92 22.03
N ASP A 42 -0.36 -12.88 22.15
CA ASP A 42 0.38 -13.12 23.40
C ASP A 42 1.28 -11.93 23.76
N LEU A 43 2.01 -11.38 22.77
CA LEU A 43 2.88 -10.23 22.96
C LEU A 43 2.11 -8.98 23.41
N ILE A 44 1.01 -8.64 22.75
CA ILE A 44 0.24 -7.44 23.09
C ILE A 44 -0.35 -7.55 24.49
N GLN A 45 -0.85 -8.71 24.89
CA GLN A 45 -1.36 -8.92 26.25
C GLN A 45 -0.28 -8.77 27.34
N ARG A 46 0.93 -9.28 27.08
CA ARG A 46 2.00 -9.30 28.09
C ARG A 46 2.74 -7.99 28.20
N TYR A 47 2.94 -7.29 27.11
CA TYR A 47 3.87 -6.16 27.05
C TYR A 47 3.21 -4.82 26.80
N HIS A 48 1.94 -4.79 26.36
CA HIS A 48 1.24 -3.53 26.19
C HIS A 48 1.00 -2.84 27.53
N TYR A 49 1.22 -1.52 27.61
CA TYR A 49 1.17 -0.76 28.86
C TYR A 49 -0.18 -0.81 29.58
N LYS A 50 -1.30 -0.93 28.84
CA LYS A 50 -2.66 -1.05 29.42
C LYS A 50 -2.92 -2.42 30.06
N GLN A 51 -2.15 -3.45 29.73
CA GLN A 51 -2.31 -4.82 30.21
C GLN A 51 -3.75 -5.35 30.10
N THR A 52 -4.50 -4.87 29.11
CA THR A 52 -5.86 -5.34 28.83
C THR A 52 -5.80 -6.81 28.40
N ARG A 53 -6.64 -7.64 28.99
CA ARG A 53 -6.71 -9.04 28.58
C ARG A 53 -7.44 -9.15 27.25
N PHE A 54 -6.96 -10.02 26.38
CA PHE A 54 -7.60 -10.26 25.07
C PHE A 54 -9.07 -10.68 25.20
N GLU A 55 -9.42 -11.44 26.25
CA GLU A 55 -10.78 -11.87 26.53
C GLU A 55 -11.73 -10.69 26.84
N ASP A 56 -11.22 -9.60 27.38
CA ASP A 56 -12.03 -8.45 27.79
C ASP A 56 -12.39 -7.51 26.62
N ILE A 57 -11.72 -7.63 25.45
CA ILE A 57 -12.05 -6.85 24.26
C ILE A 57 -13.26 -7.51 23.57
N PRO A 58 -14.37 -6.80 23.33
CA PRO A 58 -15.53 -7.40 22.66
C PRO A 58 -15.17 -7.86 21.23
N ALA A 59 -15.62 -9.05 20.84
CA ALA A 59 -15.38 -9.57 19.50
C ALA A 59 -16.08 -8.73 18.41
N GLU A 60 -17.22 -8.13 18.76
CA GLU A 60 -17.93 -7.20 17.88
C GLU A 60 -17.09 -5.97 17.58
N ASP A 61 -16.41 -5.38 18.57
CA ASP A 61 -15.55 -4.21 18.36
C ASP A 61 -14.37 -4.53 17.44
N MET A 62 -13.80 -5.74 17.55
CA MET A 62 -12.75 -6.21 16.63
C MET A 62 -13.25 -6.30 15.19
N ILE A 63 -14.44 -6.87 14.98
CA ILE A 63 -15.04 -7.01 13.65
C ILE A 63 -15.35 -5.62 13.08
N ARG A 64 -15.94 -4.74 13.88
CA ARG A 64 -16.28 -3.37 13.46
C ARG A 64 -15.04 -2.55 13.13
N ALA A 65 -13.99 -2.61 13.94
CA ALA A 65 -12.72 -1.95 13.68
C ALA A 65 -12.13 -2.43 12.34
N TYR A 66 -12.09 -3.73 12.11
CA TYR A 66 -11.56 -4.29 10.86
C TYR A 66 -12.40 -3.91 9.63
N ILE A 67 -13.73 -3.94 9.72
CA ILE A 67 -14.62 -3.49 8.65
C ILE A 67 -14.40 -2.00 8.36
N ASN A 68 -14.24 -1.18 9.40
CA ASN A 68 -13.97 0.24 9.25
C ASN A 68 -12.61 0.51 8.59
N ASP A 69 -11.58 -0.29 8.88
CA ASP A 69 -10.27 -0.17 8.21
C ASP A 69 -10.35 -0.55 6.72
N LEU A 70 -11.23 -1.49 6.34
CA LEU A 70 -11.47 -1.87 4.94
C LEU A 70 -12.31 -0.84 4.18
N ASP A 71 -13.36 -0.29 4.81
CA ASP A 71 -14.35 0.61 4.20
C ASP A 71 -14.63 1.83 5.09
N SER A 72 -13.59 2.60 5.42
CA SER A 72 -13.67 3.76 6.33
C SER A 72 -14.67 4.82 5.91
N SER A 73 -14.86 5.01 4.60
CA SER A 73 -15.84 5.95 4.05
C SER A 73 -17.23 5.36 3.85
N ARG A 74 -17.42 4.09 4.19
CA ARG A 74 -18.70 3.35 4.10
C ARG A 74 -19.35 3.47 2.72
N LEU A 75 -18.56 3.11 1.70
CA LEU A 75 -18.92 3.28 0.29
C LEU A 75 -19.19 1.96 -0.43
N PHE A 76 -18.58 0.88 0.01
CA PHE A 76 -18.58 -0.39 -0.73
C PHE A 76 -19.50 -1.43 -0.12
N LEU A 77 -19.38 -1.68 1.18
CA LEU A 77 -20.26 -2.61 1.88
C LEU A 77 -21.68 -2.03 2.00
N LEU A 78 -22.65 -2.93 2.13
CA LEU A 78 -24.03 -2.59 2.49
C LEU A 78 -24.25 -2.89 3.98
N GLN A 79 -25.26 -2.28 4.58
CA GLN A 79 -25.62 -2.54 5.98
C GLN A 79 -25.92 -4.04 6.20
N GLU A 80 -26.58 -4.70 5.24
CA GLU A 80 -26.85 -6.14 5.29
C GLU A 80 -25.57 -7.00 5.34
N ASP A 81 -24.49 -6.59 4.65
CA ASP A 81 -23.22 -7.29 4.69
C ASP A 81 -22.60 -7.22 6.10
N VAL A 82 -22.63 -6.03 6.70
CA VAL A 82 -22.11 -5.80 8.06
C VAL A 82 -22.89 -6.59 9.08
N ASP A 83 -24.22 -6.57 9.00
CA ASP A 83 -25.11 -7.32 9.90
C ASP A 83 -24.89 -8.82 9.76
N PHE A 84 -24.74 -9.33 8.54
CA PHE A 84 -24.45 -10.73 8.27
C PHE A 84 -23.10 -11.15 8.87
N ILE A 85 -22.05 -10.35 8.66
CA ILE A 85 -20.70 -10.61 9.20
C ILE A 85 -20.75 -10.67 10.73
N LEU A 86 -21.40 -9.70 11.37
CA LEU A 86 -21.55 -9.65 12.82
C LEU A 86 -22.32 -10.86 13.34
N ALA A 87 -23.46 -11.18 12.74
CA ALA A 87 -24.27 -12.34 13.14
C ALA A 87 -23.48 -13.66 13.03
N ARG A 88 -22.61 -13.77 12.03
CA ARG A 88 -21.84 -14.99 11.78
C ARG A 88 -20.64 -15.15 12.72
N PHE A 89 -19.97 -14.07 13.10
CA PHE A 89 -18.64 -14.18 13.74
C PHE A 89 -18.57 -13.64 15.16
N LYS A 90 -19.46 -12.76 15.62
CA LYS A 90 -19.35 -12.11 16.94
C LYS A 90 -19.16 -13.08 18.11
N ASP A 91 -19.85 -14.22 18.10
CA ASP A 91 -19.80 -15.20 19.19
C ASP A 91 -18.68 -16.25 18.99
N SER A 92 -18.24 -16.47 17.76
CA SER A 92 -17.28 -17.50 17.39
C SER A 92 -15.85 -17.00 17.13
N LEU A 93 -15.66 -15.69 16.89
CA LEU A 93 -14.39 -15.09 16.49
C LEU A 93 -13.24 -15.49 17.44
N LYS A 94 -13.41 -15.30 18.74
CA LYS A 94 -12.36 -15.63 19.71
C LYS A 94 -12.27 -17.13 19.99
N PRO A 95 -13.35 -17.82 20.46
CA PRO A 95 -13.23 -19.18 20.92
C PRO A 95 -12.92 -20.17 19.80
N SER A 96 -13.46 -19.94 18.59
CA SER A 96 -13.29 -20.89 17.49
C SER A 96 -12.10 -20.57 16.58
N TYR A 97 -11.65 -19.31 16.55
CA TYR A 97 -10.64 -18.86 15.59
C TYR A 97 -9.41 -18.24 16.24
N LEU A 98 -9.52 -17.11 16.92
CA LEU A 98 -8.35 -16.34 17.35
C LEU A 98 -7.52 -17.03 18.44
N PHE A 99 -8.14 -17.78 19.35
CA PHE A 99 -7.37 -18.55 20.35
C PHE A 99 -6.49 -19.63 19.73
N VAL A 100 -6.80 -20.09 18.52
CA VAL A 100 -5.98 -21.02 17.76
C VAL A 100 -5.24 -20.35 16.60
N GLY A 101 -5.29 -19.03 16.52
CA GLY A 101 -4.63 -18.22 15.52
C GLY A 101 -5.23 -18.33 14.11
N ASP A 102 -6.46 -18.85 13.97
CA ASP A 102 -7.11 -18.99 12.68
C ASP A 102 -7.72 -17.67 12.22
N LEU A 103 -7.26 -17.15 11.11
CA LEU A 103 -7.73 -15.91 10.50
C LEU A 103 -8.85 -16.12 9.46
N TYR A 104 -9.48 -17.28 9.43
CA TYR A 104 -10.59 -17.55 8.51
C TYR A 104 -11.64 -16.41 8.48
N PRO A 105 -12.11 -15.86 9.63
CA PRO A 105 -13.04 -14.74 9.62
C PRO A 105 -12.50 -13.49 8.93
N ALA A 106 -11.22 -13.15 9.14
CA ALA A 106 -10.60 -12.00 8.50
C ALA A 106 -10.58 -12.13 6.97
N PHE A 107 -10.29 -13.33 6.45
CA PHE A 107 -10.32 -13.60 5.01
C PHE A 107 -11.74 -13.62 4.44
N GLU A 108 -12.71 -14.15 5.16
CA GLU A 108 -14.13 -14.10 4.72
C GLU A 108 -14.63 -12.67 4.62
N ILE A 109 -14.37 -11.84 5.64
CA ILE A 109 -14.75 -10.42 5.64
C ILE A 109 -14.05 -9.68 4.50
N PHE A 110 -12.75 -9.90 4.32
CA PHE A 110 -12.00 -9.29 3.22
C PHE A 110 -12.53 -9.71 1.84
N ASN A 111 -12.83 -11.00 1.64
CA ASN A 111 -13.37 -11.48 0.37
C ASN A 111 -14.76 -10.90 0.09
N SER A 112 -15.62 -10.72 1.10
CA SER A 112 -16.90 -10.03 0.97
C SER A 112 -16.70 -8.58 0.54
N TYR A 113 -15.79 -7.85 1.20
CA TYR A 113 -15.41 -6.49 0.81
C TYR A 113 -14.87 -6.42 -0.63
N LYS A 114 -13.94 -7.31 -0.98
CA LYS A 114 -13.34 -7.39 -2.33
C LYS A 114 -14.40 -7.62 -3.41
N SER A 115 -15.39 -8.48 -3.15
CA SER A 115 -16.51 -8.71 -4.07
C SER A 115 -17.33 -7.45 -4.29
N ARG A 116 -17.71 -6.77 -3.20
CA ARG A 116 -18.46 -5.51 -3.28
C ARG A 116 -17.69 -4.41 -4.00
N VAL A 117 -16.38 -4.31 -3.75
CA VAL A 117 -15.50 -3.37 -4.50
C VAL A 117 -15.52 -3.71 -5.99
N SER A 118 -15.36 -4.98 -6.37
CA SER A 118 -15.35 -5.38 -7.79
C SER A 118 -16.68 -5.05 -8.47
N GLU A 119 -17.82 -5.43 -7.86
CA GLU A 119 -19.16 -5.13 -8.36
C GLU A 119 -19.36 -3.62 -8.54
N ARG A 120 -18.88 -2.83 -7.59
CA ARG A 120 -18.95 -1.37 -7.65
C ARG A 120 -18.11 -0.79 -8.76
N LEU A 121 -16.91 -1.29 -8.94
CA LEU A 121 -16.01 -0.82 -10.00
C LEU A 121 -16.53 -1.16 -11.40
N ASP A 122 -17.18 -2.31 -11.57
CA ASP A 122 -17.86 -2.67 -12.81
C ASP A 122 -19.01 -1.70 -13.11
N TRP A 123 -19.85 -1.42 -12.11
CA TRP A 123 -20.92 -0.42 -12.23
C TRP A 123 -20.40 0.98 -12.55
N ILE A 124 -19.27 1.42 -11.95
CA ILE A 124 -18.65 2.72 -12.22
C ILE A 124 -18.18 2.79 -13.68
N GLU A 125 -17.56 1.74 -14.18
CA GLU A 125 -17.08 1.68 -15.57
C GLU A 125 -18.23 1.85 -16.55
N GLU A 126 -19.35 1.15 -16.34
CA GLU A 126 -20.55 1.30 -17.15
C GLU A 126 -21.19 2.69 -17.01
N ARG A 127 -21.25 3.23 -15.77
CA ARG A 127 -21.89 4.51 -15.49
C ARG A 127 -21.11 5.69 -16.09
N LEU A 128 -19.79 5.64 -16.12
CA LEU A 128 -18.94 6.68 -16.72
C LEU A 128 -19.12 6.81 -18.24
N GLN A 129 -19.71 5.81 -18.90
CA GLN A 129 -20.06 5.88 -20.33
C GLN A 129 -21.36 6.65 -20.61
N GLN A 130 -22.09 7.05 -19.56
CA GLN A 130 -23.36 7.76 -19.66
C GLN A 130 -23.21 9.24 -19.33
N PRO A 131 -24.08 10.12 -19.85
CA PRO A 131 -24.04 11.55 -19.53
C PRO A 131 -24.24 11.82 -18.05
N PHE A 132 -23.59 12.87 -17.54
CA PHE A 132 -23.77 13.38 -16.17
C PHE A 132 -24.43 14.76 -16.21
N PRO A 133 -25.59 14.93 -15.51
CA PRO A 133 -26.20 16.25 -15.34
C PRO A 133 -25.48 17.00 -14.21
N PHE A 134 -25.02 18.22 -14.48
CA PHE A 134 -24.37 19.07 -13.47
C PHE A 134 -25.28 20.19 -12.94
N ASP A 135 -26.43 20.41 -13.55
CA ASP A 135 -27.41 21.42 -13.22
C ASP A 135 -28.47 20.91 -12.20
N THR A 136 -28.03 20.25 -11.16
CA THR A 136 -28.89 19.66 -10.13
C THR A 136 -28.60 20.25 -8.76
N ASP A 137 -29.64 20.30 -7.88
CA ASP A 137 -29.48 20.68 -6.47
C ASP A 137 -28.97 19.53 -5.56
N LYS A 138 -28.48 18.45 -6.15
CA LYS A 138 -27.98 17.29 -5.40
C LYS A 138 -26.69 17.67 -4.66
N THR A 139 -26.60 17.25 -3.41
CA THR A 139 -25.41 17.43 -2.57
C THR A 139 -24.72 16.10 -2.30
N TYR A 140 -23.38 16.14 -2.18
CA TYR A 140 -22.56 15.02 -1.78
C TYR A 140 -21.81 15.36 -0.48
N VAL A 141 -21.99 14.52 0.55
CA VAL A 141 -21.25 14.62 1.81
C VAL A 141 -19.90 13.91 1.64
N ARG A 142 -18.81 14.65 1.71
CA ARG A 142 -17.46 14.13 1.48
C ARG A 142 -16.94 13.34 2.67
N ASP A 143 -17.14 13.88 3.86
CA ASP A 143 -16.77 13.22 5.12
C ASP A 143 -17.88 12.23 5.49
N ARG A 144 -17.53 10.95 5.45
CA ARG A 144 -18.46 9.85 5.67
C ARG A 144 -17.99 8.86 6.75
N GLU A 145 -16.99 9.24 7.54
CA GLU A 145 -16.44 8.39 8.57
C GLU A 145 -17.52 7.92 9.58
N ASP A 146 -18.46 8.84 9.91
CA ASP A 146 -19.58 8.56 10.82
C ASP A 146 -20.92 8.29 10.11
N ALA A 147 -20.95 8.19 8.78
CA ALA A 147 -22.20 7.91 8.07
C ALA A 147 -22.62 6.44 8.23
N ASP A 148 -23.90 6.11 7.97
CA ASP A 148 -24.34 4.72 7.88
C ASP A 148 -23.88 4.10 6.56
N TRP A 149 -23.68 2.76 6.55
CA TRP A 149 -23.56 2.03 5.29
C TRP A 149 -24.86 2.12 4.49
N PRO A 150 -24.79 2.14 3.15
CA PRO A 150 -26.00 2.09 2.33
C PRO A 150 -26.87 0.90 2.72
N ALA A 151 -28.17 1.14 2.86
CA ALA A 151 -29.10 0.09 3.29
C ALA A 151 -29.22 -1.04 2.25
N ASP A 152 -29.13 -0.68 0.97
CA ASP A 152 -29.29 -1.58 -0.16
C ASP A 152 -28.49 -1.09 -1.38
N ILE A 153 -28.54 -1.87 -2.46
CA ILE A 153 -27.80 -1.57 -3.69
C ILE A 153 -28.29 -0.30 -4.39
N GLU A 154 -29.57 0.05 -4.28
CA GLU A 154 -30.15 1.24 -4.89
C GLU A 154 -29.63 2.49 -4.18
N THR A 155 -29.68 2.50 -2.84
CA THR A 155 -29.10 3.57 -2.01
C THR A 155 -27.60 3.74 -2.27
N ALA A 156 -26.89 2.62 -2.45
CA ALA A 156 -25.46 2.65 -2.82
C ALA A 156 -25.27 3.25 -4.22
N HIS A 157 -26.11 2.93 -5.21
CA HIS A 157 -26.04 3.53 -6.55
C HIS A 157 -26.28 5.04 -6.50
N GLU A 158 -27.27 5.51 -5.74
CA GLU A 158 -27.55 6.94 -5.57
C GLU A 158 -26.35 7.68 -4.93
N LEU A 159 -25.74 7.07 -3.91
CA LEU A 159 -24.56 7.62 -3.26
C LEU A 159 -23.39 7.75 -4.26
N TRP A 160 -23.13 6.71 -5.03
CA TRP A 160 -22.05 6.69 -6.01
C TRP A 160 -22.32 7.60 -7.21
N GLU A 161 -23.58 7.77 -7.61
CA GLU A 161 -23.97 8.77 -8.62
C GLU A 161 -23.56 10.18 -8.18
N LYS A 162 -23.88 10.54 -6.93
CA LYS A 162 -23.51 11.84 -6.34
C LYS A 162 -21.98 11.99 -6.26
N ARG A 163 -21.28 10.94 -5.88
CA ARG A 163 -19.81 10.91 -5.78
C ARG A 163 -19.14 11.12 -7.13
N LEU A 164 -19.55 10.34 -8.14
CA LEU A 164 -18.99 10.47 -9.49
C LEU A 164 -19.28 11.83 -10.10
N THR A 165 -20.52 12.34 -9.95
CA THR A 165 -20.87 13.70 -10.38
C THR A 165 -19.97 14.75 -9.73
N HIS A 166 -19.74 14.63 -8.41
CA HIS A 166 -18.84 15.53 -7.68
C HIS A 166 -17.39 15.43 -8.16
N GLU A 167 -16.87 14.23 -8.38
CA GLU A 167 -15.50 14.01 -8.87
C GLU A 167 -15.30 14.61 -10.28
N LEU A 168 -16.26 14.38 -11.18
CA LEU A 168 -16.22 14.95 -12.53
C LEU A 168 -16.37 16.47 -12.51
N LEU A 169 -17.26 17.01 -11.66
CA LEU A 169 -17.45 18.44 -11.51
C LEU A 169 -16.17 19.13 -11.04
N ASN A 170 -15.43 18.54 -10.10
CA ASN A 170 -14.16 19.08 -9.65
C ASN A 170 -13.12 19.17 -10.79
N GLU A 171 -13.01 18.13 -11.63
CA GLU A 171 -12.10 18.17 -12.80
C GLU A 171 -12.52 19.25 -13.80
N VAL A 172 -13.84 19.39 -14.07
CA VAL A 172 -14.36 20.41 -15.00
C VAL A 172 -14.16 21.82 -14.45
N LEU A 173 -14.28 22.04 -13.14
CA LEU A 173 -14.01 23.33 -12.50
C LEU A 173 -12.53 23.72 -12.49
N GLU A 174 -11.63 22.76 -12.75
CA GLU A 174 -10.20 23.00 -13.00
C GLU A 174 -9.89 23.21 -14.50
N ASP A 175 -10.89 23.63 -15.30
CA ASP A 175 -10.81 23.88 -16.74
C ASP A 175 -10.51 22.61 -17.60
N GLU A 176 -10.71 21.42 -17.06
CA GLU A 176 -10.53 20.18 -17.84
C GLU A 176 -11.78 19.91 -18.70
N PRO A 177 -11.65 19.62 -20.01
CA PRO A 177 -12.77 19.18 -20.83
C PRO A 177 -13.44 17.90 -20.26
N LEU A 178 -14.77 17.79 -20.37
CA LEU A 178 -15.53 16.69 -19.76
C LEU A 178 -15.05 15.30 -20.19
N ASP A 179 -14.70 15.10 -21.43
CA ASP A 179 -14.15 13.84 -21.95
C ASP A 179 -12.83 13.47 -21.26
N ARG A 180 -11.97 14.45 -21.01
CA ARG A 180 -10.74 14.28 -20.26
C ARG A 180 -10.99 14.03 -18.79
N ALA A 181 -11.95 14.73 -18.20
CA ALA A 181 -12.37 14.49 -16.81
C ALA A 181 -12.85 13.06 -16.60
N VAL A 182 -13.69 12.54 -17.52
CA VAL A 182 -14.14 11.13 -17.50
C VAL A 182 -12.95 10.16 -17.63
N GLU A 183 -12.02 10.40 -18.54
CA GLU A 183 -10.81 9.57 -18.67
C GLU A 183 -9.95 9.55 -17.39
N LYS A 184 -9.75 10.71 -16.76
CA LYS A 184 -9.00 10.82 -15.50
C LYS A 184 -9.66 10.04 -14.36
N VAL A 185 -10.98 10.20 -14.21
CA VAL A 185 -11.77 9.50 -13.19
C VAL A 185 -11.75 7.99 -13.45
N ALA A 186 -11.96 7.53 -14.69
CA ALA A 186 -11.88 6.12 -15.06
C ALA A 186 -10.50 5.51 -14.71
N LYS A 187 -9.41 6.17 -15.05
CA LYS A 187 -8.05 5.74 -14.68
C LYS A 187 -7.82 5.69 -13.17
N ARG A 188 -8.51 6.54 -12.37
CA ARG A 188 -8.45 6.50 -10.90
C ARG A 188 -9.04 5.18 -10.39
N TYR A 189 -10.20 4.79 -10.90
CA TYR A 189 -10.88 3.55 -10.51
C TYR A 189 -10.20 2.28 -11.08
N GLU A 190 -9.60 2.35 -12.25
CA GLU A 190 -8.73 1.28 -12.77
C GLU A 190 -7.53 1.02 -11.84
N ARG A 191 -6.86 2.08 -11.36
CA ARG A 191 -5.79 1.94 -10.37
C ARG A 191 -6.28 1.35 -9.04
N MET A 192 -7.49 1.73 -8.61
CA MET A 192 -8.11 1.16 -7.42
C MET A 192 -8.38 -0.34 -7.59
N ARG A 193 -8.89 -0.76 -8.74
CA ARG A 193 -9.07 -2.19 -9.09
C ARG A 193 -7.76 -2.96 -8.93
N LYS A 194 -6.69 -2.49 -9.57
CA LYS A 194 -5.37 -3.10 -9.47
C LYS A 194 -4.87 -3.15 -8.03
N PHE A 195 -5.07 -2.08 -7.25
CA PHE A 195 -4.68 -2.06 -5.85
C PHE A 195 -5.38 -3.16 -5.03
N VAL A 196 -6.71 -3.31 -5.19
CA VAL A 196 -7.47 -4.34 -4.45
C VAL A 196 -7.13 -5.76 -4.92
N GLU A 197 -6.89 -5.96 -6.21
CA GLU A 197 -6.42 -7.23 -6.78
C GLU A 197 -5.03 -7.61 -6.28
N ASP A 198 -4.20 -6.61 -6.01
CA ASP A 198 -2.81 -6.77 -5.58
C ASP A 198 -2.65 -7.06 -4.08
N ILE A 199 -3.72 -6.99 -3.29
CA ILE A 199 -3.70 -7.32 -1.87
C ILE A 199 -3.32 -8.80 -1.69
N GLU A 200 -2.28 -9.04 -0.91
CA GLU A 200 -1.75 -10.37 -0.63
C GLU A 200 -2.18 -10.85 0.77
N VAL A 201 -2.02 -12.14 1.00
CA VAL A 201 -2.39 -12.83 2.25
C VAL A 201 -1.86 -12.13 3.52
N HIS A 202 -0.62 -11.67 3.50
CA HIS A 202 -0.02 -10.99 4.63
C HIS A 202 -0.62 -9.60 4.89
N ASN A 203 -1.14 -8.92 3.86
CA ASN A 203 -1.80 -7.63 4.03
C ASN A 203 -3.13 -7.79 4.78
N VAL A 204 -3.91 -8.84 4.48
CA VAL A 204 -5.16 -9.15 5.21
C VAL A 204 -4.87 -9.41 6.69
N GLN A 205 -3.83 -10.20 7.00
CA GLN A 205 -3.40 -10.43 8.38
C GLN A 205 -3.00 -9.12 9.07
N GLU A 206 -2.17 -8.32 8.40
CA GLU A 206 -1.65 -7.07 8.95
C GLU A 206 -2.77 -6.08 9.26
N THR A 207 -3.71 -5.87 8.33
CA THR A 207 -4.86 -4.98 8.56
C THR A 207 -5.74 -5.50 9.70
N PHE A 208 -6.02 -6.81 9.75
CA PHE A 208 -6.85 -7.38 10.81
C PHE A 208 -6.19 -7.29 12.20
N LEU A 209 -4.91 -7.61 12.30
CA LEU A 209 -4.19 -7.54 13.58
C LEU A 209 -3.90 -6.09 14.01
N THR A 210 -3.78 -5.15 13.05
CA THR A 210 -3.70 -3.72 13.34
C THR A 210 -5.04 -3.21 13.90
N ALA A 211 -6.17 -3.59 13.30
CA ALA A 211 -7.50 -3.28 13.82
C ALA A 211 -7.69 -3.82 15.26
N LEU A 212 -7.19 -5.01 15.55
CA LEU A 212 -7.16 -5.56 16.91
C LEU A 212 -6.25 -4.73 17.84
N ALA A 213 -5.03 -4.38 17.39
CA ALA A 213 -4.07 -3.64 18.21
C ALA A 213 -4.58 -2.22 18.53
N SER A 214 -5.29 -1.56 17.60
CA SER A 214 -5.87 -0.23 17.78
C SER A 214 -6.90 -0.16 18.91
N LEU A 215 -7.54 -1.28 19.24
CA LEU A 215 -8.47 -1.36 20.40
C LEU A 215 -7.74 -1.34 21.75
N TYR A 216 -6.47 -1.70 21.77
CA TYR A 216 -5.63 -1.50 22.95
C TYR A 216 -5.19 -0.05 23.07
N ASP A 217 -4.72 0.54 21.94
CA ASP A 217 -4.22 1.90 21.87
C ASP A 217 -4.24 2.35 20.38
N PRO A 218 -4.74 3.57 20.08
CA PRO A 218 -4.83 4.07 18.70
C PRO A 218 -3.49 4.20 17.97
N HIS A 219 -2.36 4.12 18.67
CA HIS A 219 -1.02 4.17 18.10
C HIS A 219 -0.35 2.79 17.96
N SER A 220 -1.02 1.73 18.41
CA SER A 220 -0.50 0.36 18.31
C SER A 220 -0.87 -0.26 16.96
N ASN A 221 0.14 -0.77 16.26
CA ASN A 221 0.00 -1.42 14.96
C ASN A 221 0.69 -2.78 14.95
N PHE A 222 0.19 -3.68 14.13
CA PHE A 222 0.89 -4.91 13.78
C PHE A 222 1.57 -4.73 12.42
N PHE A 223 2.86 -5.02 12.35
CA PHE A 223 3.60 -5.06 11.10
C PHE A 223 3.88 -6.50 10.68
N SER A 224 3.55 -6.84 9.44
CA SER A 224 4.09 -8.04 8.80
C SER A 224 5.61 -7.93 8.69
N TYR A 225 6.30 -9.06 8.45
CA TYR A 225 7.74 -9.06 8.29
C TYR A 225 8.26 -8.04 7.26
N ASP A 226 7.54 -7.91 6.14
CA ASP A 226 7.91 -6.97 5.08
C ASP A 226 7.67 -5.51 5.51
N SER A 227 6.54 -5.24 6.17
CA SER A 227 6.23 -3.89 6.68
C SER A 227 7.16 -3.48 7.81
N ALA A 228 7.55 -4.42 8.69
CA ALA A 228 8.54 -4.18 9.73
C ALA A 228 9.91 -3.79 9.13
N LYS A 229 10.34 -4.49 8.07
CA LYS A 229 11.58 -4.10 7.36
C LYS A 229 11.52 -2.72 6.72
N GLU A 230 10.39 -2.35 6.11
CA GLU A 230 10.23 -1.01 5.55
C GLU A 230 10.23 0.05 6.67
N PHE A 231 9.60 -0.24 7.80
CA PHE A 231 9.63 0.61 8.99
C PHE A 231 11.05 0.79 9.54
N ASP A 232 11.83 -0.31 9.65
CA ASP A 232 13.22 -0.26 10.07
C ASP A 232 14.07 0.63 9.13
N ILE A 233 13.85 0.55 7.81
CA ILE A 233 14.53 1.41 6.84
C ILE A 233 14.17 2.89 7.05
N GLN A 234 12.89 3.17 7.32
CA GLN A 234 12.43 4.55 7.58
C GLN A 234 13.03 5.12 8.87
N ILE A 235 13.07 4.31 9.92
CA ILE A 235 13.62 4.74 11.21
C ILE A 235 15.15 4.83 11.20
N SER A 236 15.86 3.86 10.60
CA SER A 236 17.31 3.90 10.53
C SER A 236 17.85 4.88 9.48
N ASN A 237 16.98 5.40 8.62
CA ASN A 237 17.37 6.22 7.46
C ASN A 237 18.47 5.57 6.60
N SER A 238 18.50 4.24 6.59
CA SER A 238 19.48 3.44 5.88
C SER A 238 18.81 2.21 5.27
N LEU A 239 19.36 1.72 4.19
CA LEU A 239 18.95 0.48 3.56
C LEU A 239 20.14 -0.32 3.08
N VAL A 240 20.02 -1.65 3.03
CA VAL A 240 21.01 -2.51 2.41
C VAL A 240 20.57 -2.89 1.00
N GLY A 241 21.40 -2.54 0.01
CA GLY A 241 21.05 -2.79 -1.38
C GLY A 241 22.14 -2.31 -2.35
N ILE A 242 21.70 -1.92 -3.54
CA ILE A 242 22.58 -1.48 -4.62
C ILE A 242 22.64 0.04 -4.82
N GLY A 243 21.81 0.81 -4.12
CA GLY A 243 21.76 2.26 -4.29
C GLY A 243 21.10 2.71 -5.61
N ALA A 244 19.98 2.13 -5.98
CA ALA A 244 19.22 2.54 -7.14
C ALA A 244 17.75 2.77 -6.76
N GLN A 245 17.17 3.88 -7.21
CA GLN A 245 15.75 4.10 -7.20
C GLN A 245 15.15 3.49 -8.45
N LEU A 246 14.10 2.69 -8.27
CA LEU A 246 13.49 1.89 -9.32
C LEU A 246 12.03 2.31 -9.49
N ARG A 247 11.53 2.22 -10.72
CA ARG A 247 10.11 2.44 -11.05
C ARG A 247 9.61 1.39 -12.02
N ASP A 248 8.32 1.14 -12.00
CA ASP A 248 7.65 0.35 -13.04
C ASP A 248 7.34 1.21 -14.26
N VAL A 249 7.68 0.72 -15.44
CA VAL A 249 7.30 1.31 -16.73
C VAL A 249 6.90 0.19 -17.66
N ASP A 250 5.63 0.08 -17.95
CA ASP A 250 5.06 -0.92 -18.86
C ASP A 250 5.48 -2.37 -18.49
N GLY A 251 5.48 -2.69 -17.19
CA GLY A 251 5.87 -4.00 -16.67
C GLY A 251 7.38 -4.25 -16.62
N TYR A 252 8.21 -3.23 -16.90
CA TYR A 252 9.66 -3.30 -16.73
C TYR A 252 10.10 -2.54 -15.46
N CYS A 253 10.98 -3.15 -14.69
CA CYS A 253 11.70 -2.48 -13.61
C CYS A 253 12.79 -1.59 -14.20
N VAL A 254 12.61 -0.28 -14.17
CA VAL A 254 13.52 0.71 -14.77
C VAL A 254 14.29 1.43 -13.67
N ILE A 255 15.59 1.62 -13.85
CA ILE A 255 16.40 2.46 -12.99
C ILE A 255 16.02 3.92 -13.24
N GLU A 256 15.43 4.58 -12.26
CA GLU A 256 15.05 5.98 -12.34
C GLU A 256 16.25 6.89 -12.05
N ARG A 257 16.97 6.60 -10.97
CA ARG A 257 18.22 7.29 -10.58
C ARG A 257 19.11 6.39 -9.74
N LEU A 258 20.39 6.70 -9.72
CA LEU A 258 21.36 6.09 -8.82
C LEU A 258 21.59 7.00 -7.61
N LEU A 259 21.74 6.38 -6.42
CA LEU A 259 22.04 7.11 -5.20
C LEU A 259 23.56 7.36 -5.13
N PRO A 260 23.99 8.61 -4.82
CA PRO A 260 25.40 8.95 -4.72
C PRO A 260 26.14 8.05 -3.72
N GLY A 261 27.32 7.55 -4.11
CA GLY A 261 28.14 6.66 -3.30
C GLY A 261 27.62 5.22 -3.20
N GLY A 262 26.47 4.89 -3.80
CA GLY A 262 25.94 3.52 -3.78
C GLY A 262 26.66 2.58 -4.75
N PRO A 263 26.62 1.24 -4.49
CA PRO A 263 27.29 0.23 -5.34
C PRO A 263 26.96 0.32 -6.82
N ALA A 264 25.72 0.64 -7.17
CA ALA A 264 25.29 0.78 -8.56
C ALA A 264 25.98 1.95 -9.27
N GLU A 265 26.07 3.11 -8.60
CA GLU A 265 26.79 4.28 -9.13
C GLU A 265 28.29 4.02 -9.22
N MET A 266 28.88 3.53 -8.12
CA MET A 266 30.31 3.26 -8.04
C MET A 266 30.80 2.22 -9.08
N SER A 267 29.93 1.31 -9.48
CA SER A 267 30.25 0.32 -10.51
C SER A 267 30.51 0.94 -11.88
N GLY A 268 29.91 2.11 -12.17
CA GLY A 268 29.92 2.74 -13.50
C GLY A 268 29.26 1.91 -14.60
N LYS A 269 28.57 0.81 -14.24
CA LYS A 269 27.99 -0.15 -15.20
C LYS A 269 26.50 -0.01 -15.38
N LEU A 270 25.80 0.69 -14.49
CA LEU A 270 24.35 0.93 -14.53
C LEU A 270 24.07 2.41 -14.73
N HIS A 271 22.98 2.71 -15.44
CA HIS A 271 22.59 4.09 -15.76
C HIS A 271 21.07 4.28 -15.59
N PRO A 272 20.60 5.49 -15.34
CA PRO A 272 19.19 5.82 -15.42
C PRO A 272 18.61 5.43 -16.80
N GLY A 273 17.42 4.82 -16.78
CA GLY A 273 16.75 4.29 -17.98
C GLY A 273 17.07 2.83 -18.30
N ASP A 274 18.08 2.21 -17.69
CA ASP A 274 18.35 0.78 -17.85
C ASP A 274 17.17 -0.04 -17.28
N LYS A 275 16.74 -1.08 -18.00
CA LYS A 275 15.65 -1.99 -17.62
C LYS A 275 16.23 -3.25 -16.98
N ILE A 276 15.87 -3.57 -15.76
CA ILE A 276 16.23 -4.83 -15.08
C ILE A 276 15.28 -5.90 -15.57
N VAL A 277 15.80 -6.94 -16.19
CA VAL A 277 14.99 -8.03 -16.78
C VAL A 277 15.16 -9.36 -16.05
N ALA A 278 16.26 -9.56 -15.30
CA ALA A 278 16.43 -10.72 -14.43
C ALA A 278 17.32 -10.39 -13.23
N VAL A 279 17.13 -11.10 -12.13
CA VAL A 279 17.89 -10.96 -10.87
C VAL A 279 18.36 -12.35 -10.41
N ALA A 280 19.64 -12.48 -10.07
CA ALA A 280 20.21 -13.69 -9.49
C ALA A 280 20.92 -13.38 -8.15
N GLN A 281 20.91 -14.35 -7.24
CA GLN A 281 21.62 -14.27 -5.96
C GLN A 281 22.96 -15.00 -6.08
N GLY A 282 24.08 -14.27 -5.90
CA GLY A 282 25.42 -14.84 -6.06
C GLY A 282 25.55 -15.64 -7.37
N GLU A 283 25.95 -16.90 -7.30
CA GLU A 283 26.10 -17.81 -8.44
C GLU A 283 24.77 -18.51 -8.86
N GLY A 284 23.64 -18.21 -8.19
CA GLY A 284 22.34 -18.84 -8.48
C GLY A 284 21.80 -18.49 -9.88
N GLU A 285 20.79 -19.24 -10.31
CA GLU A 285 20.13 -19.02 -11.60
C GLU A 285 19.38 -17.69 -11.63
N PRO A 286 19.44 -16.94 -12.75
CA PRO A 286 18.71 -15.69 -12.90
C PRO A 286 17.19 -15.93 -12.96
N VAL A 287 16.45 -15.22 -12.13
CA VAL A 287 14.98 -15.19 -12.14
C VAL A 287 14.53 -14.05 -13.03
N ASP A 288 13.72 -14.35 -14.05
CA ASP A 288 13.08 -13.34 -14.89
C ASP A 288 12.13 -12.49 -14.03
N VAL A 289 12.21 -11.16 -14.16
CA VAL A 289 11.42 -10.22 -13.38
C VAL A 289 10.52 -9.33 -14.24
N VAL A 290 10.45 -9.55 -15.56
CA VAL A 290 9.57 -8.79 -16.46
C VAL A 290 8.11 -9.10 -16.11
N GLY A 291 7.30 -8.07 -15.94
CA GLY A 291 5.89 -8.20 -15.50
C GLY A 291 5.71 -8.54 -14.02
N MET A 292 6.81 -8.70 -13.25
CA MET A 292 6.72 -8.91 -11.81
C MET A 292 6.46 -7.59 -11.08
N LYS A 293 5.67 -7.61 -10.01
CA LYS A 293 5.42 -6.42 -9.16
C LYS A 293 6.74 -5.83 -8.67
N LEU A 294 6.88 -4.50 -8.79
CA LEU A 294 8.12 -3.78 -8.43
C LEU A 294 8.60 -4.12 -7.02
N ARG A 295 7.67 -4.21 -6.03
CA ARG A 295 8.01 -4.60 -4.65
C ARG A 295 8.73 -5.96 -4.58
N LYS A 296 8.27 -6.95 -5.33
CA LYS A 296 8.90 -8.29 -5.37
C LYS A 296 10.27 -8.25 -6.03
N ILE A 297 10.46 -7.39 -7.03
CA ILE A 297 11.76 -7.17 -7.66
C ILE A 297 12.73 -6.52 -6.66
N VAL A 298 12.28 -5.46 -5.98
CA VAL A 298 13.07 -4.77 -4.93
C VAL A 298 13.48 -5.74 -3.83
N GLN A 299 12.58 -6.61 -3.35
CA GLN A 299 12.91 -7.65 -2.36
C GLN A 299 14.00 -8.61 -2.84
N LYS A 300 14.02 -8.95 -4.15
CA LYS A 300 15.09 -9.79 -4.73
C LYS A 300 16.42 -9.04 -4.89
N ILE A 301 16.38 -7.74 -5.13
CA ILE A 301 17.58 -6.91 -5.28
C ILE A 301 18.19 -6.59 -3.91
N ARG A 302 17.37 -6.30 -2.89
CA ARG A 302 17.81 -6.13 -1.50
C ARG A 302 18.29 -7.46 -0.92
N GLY A 303 19.05 -7.42 0.18
CA GLY A 303 19.54 -8.60 0.88
C GLY A 303 20.49 -8.20 1.99
N GLU A 304 21.30 -9.13 2.49
CA GLU A 304 22.29 -8.88 3.53
C GLU A 304 23.50 -8.11 2.95
N SER A 305 24.08 -7.23 3.77
CA SER A 305 25.29 -6.47 3.40
C SER A 305 26.46 -7.44 3.12
N GLY A 306 27.27 -7.11 2.12
CA GLY A 306 28.41 -7.94 1.67
C GLY A 306 28.01 -9.09 0.74
N THR A 307 26.71 -9.33 0.49
CA THR A 307 26.28 -10.38 -0.44
C THR A 307 26.21 -9.88 -1.88
N GLU A 308 26.47 -10.79 -2.84
CA GLU A 308 26.40 -10.48 -4.27
C GLU A 308 24.98 -10.59 -4.83
N VAL A 309 24.61 -9.61 -5.66
CA VAL A 309 23.44 -9.68 -6.55
C VAL A 309 23.90 -9.47 -7.98
N ARG A 310 23.40 -10.31 -8.90
CA ARG A 310 23.63 -10.15 -10.34
C ARG A 310 22.36 -9.69 -11.03
N LEU A 311 22.45 -8.58 -11.73
CA LEU A 311 21.36 -7.99 -12.49
C LEU A 311 21.58 -8.21 -13.98
N THR A 312 20.64 -8.84 -14.66
CA THR A 312 20.60 -8.81 -16.11
C THR A 312 19.81 -7.61 -16.53
N VAL A 313 20.45 -6.68 -17.24
CA VAL A 313 19.83 -5.42 -17.66
C VAL A 313 19.83 -5.25 -19.16
N LEU A 314 18.79 -4.59 -19.66
CA LEU A 314 18.70 -4.08 -21.03
C LEU A 314 18.97 -2.57 -20.96
N PRO A 315 20.14 -2.08 -21.44
CA PRO A 315 20.47 -0.66 -21.40
C PRO A 315 19.48 0.17 -22.24
N ALA A 316 19.24 1.42 -21.81
CA ALA A 316 18.23 2.31 -22.44
C ALA A 316 18.41 2.49 -23.95
N HIS A 317 19.63 2.42 -24.45
CA HIS A 317 19.95 2.63 -25.89
C HIS A 317 20.54 1.38 -26.55
N SER A 318 20.23 0.18 -26.04
CA SER A 318 20.78 -1.07 -26.58
C SER A 318 19.70 -2.15 -26.64
N THR A 319 19.81 -3.03 -27.62
CA THR A 319 19.00 -4.26 -27.71
C THR A 319 19.73 -5.47 -27.09
N LYS A 320 20.98 -5.31 -26.68
CA LYS A 320 21.78 -6.39 -26.08
C LYS A 320 21.71 -6.32 -24.55
N ARG A 321 21.33 -7.42 -23.94
CA ARG A 321 21.37 -7.59 -22.47
C ARG A 321 22.82 -7.67 -21.99
N LYS A 322 23.08 -7.15 -20.79
CA LYS A 322 24.35 -7.32 -20.07
C LYS A 322 24.07 -7.77 -18.65
N THR A 323 24.99 -8.52 -18.06
CA THR A 323 24.91 -8.90 -16.64
C THR A 323 25.90 -8.05 -15.85
N VAL A 324 25.42 -7.49 -14.74
CA VAL A 324 26.20 -6.67 -13.80
C VAL A 324 26.13 -7.30 -12.43
N SER A 325 27.28 -7.65 -11.88
CA SER A 325 27.44 -8.11 -10.49
C SER A 325 27.71 -6.93 -9.59
N LEU A 326 27.01 -6.86 -8.48
CA LEU A 326 27.15 -5.83 -7.46
C LEU A 326 27.18 -6.47 -6.06
N ILE A 327 27.98 -5.93 -5.19
CA ILE A 327 27.95 -6.27 -3.76
C ILE A 327 26.98 -5.31 -3.07
N ARG A 328 26.07 -5.85 -2.26
CA ARG A 328 25.14 -5.04 -1.47
C ARG A 328 25.88 -4.35 -0.34
N GLU A 329 25.60 -3.09 -0.16
CA GLU A 329 26.17 -2.29 0.92
C GLU A 329 25.09 -1.53 1.65
N LYS A 330 25.40 -1.09 2.86
CA LYS A 330 24.57 -0.15 3.61
C LYS A 330 24.63 1.21 2.93
N ILE A 331 23.48 1.79 2.65
CA ILE A 331 23.32 3.07 1.96
C ILE A 331 22.56 4.00 2.89
N GLU A 332 23.16 5.13 3.21
CA GLU A 332 22.55 6.16 4.04
C GLU A 332 21.66 7.06 3.19
N LEU A 333 20.45 7.33 3.67
CA LEU A 333 19.47 8.21 3.02
C LEU A 333 19.67 9.65 3.51
N THR A 334 20.79 10.26 3.13
CA THR A 334 21.22 11.58 3.62
C THR A 334 20.22 12.71 3.37
N ALA A 335 19.33 12.57 2.37
CA ALA A 335 18.31 13.57 2.07
C ALA A 335 17.27 13.77 3.20
N ASN A 336 17.13 12.78 4.08
CA ASN A 336 16.18 12.80 5.20
C ASN A 336 16.83 13.15 6.54
N LEU A 337 18.13 13.39 6.57
CA LEU A 337 18.84 13.76 7.79
C LEU A 337 18.54 15.22 8.18
N ALA A 338 18.76 15.55 9.45
CA ALA A 338 18.67 16.91 9.95
C ALA A 338 19.65 17.82 9.20
N SER A 339 19.22 19.01 8.88
CA SER A 339 20.04 20.02 8.21
C SER A 339 19.88 21.38 8.86
N ALA A 340 20.85 22.27 8.72
CA ALA A 340 20.78 23.62 9.25
C ALA A 340 21.15 24.67 8.19
N GLU A 341 20.46 25.78 8.22
CA GLU A 341 20.72 26.95 7.38
C GLU A 341 20.77 28.22 8.24
N ILE A 342 21.56 29.20 7.84
CA ILE A 342 21.62 30.51 8.49
C ILE A 342 20.96 31.52 7.56
N HIS A 343 19.93 32.20 8.07
CA HIS A 343 19.25 33.27 7.38
C HIS A 343 19.61 34.62 8.01
N GLU A 344 19.92 35.60 7.19
CA GLU A 344 20.11 36.98 7.63
C GLU A 344 18.80 37.74 7.46
N LEU A 345 18.14 38.11 8.56
CA LEU A 345 16.87 38.80 8.57
C LEU A 345 17.11 40.28 8.89
N PRO A 346 16.59 41.23 8.06
CA PRO A 346 16.67 42.64 8.38
C PRO A 346 15.78 42.96 9.59
N THR A 347 16.37 43.56 10.63
CA THR A 347 15.69 43.92 11.88
C THR A 347 15.53 45.44 12.06
N GLY A 348 15.86 46.23 11.04
CA GLY A 348 15.75 47.67 11.01
C GLY A 348 16.41 48.27 9.74
N LYS A 349 16.50 49.62 9.65
CA LYS A 349 17.03 50.27 8.45
C LYS A 349 18.49 49.89 8.11
N ASP A 350 19.30 49.49 9.12
CA ASP A 350 20.72 49.12 8.92
C ASP A 350 21.17 47.99 9.86
N ARG A 351 20.27 47.10 10.29
CA ARG A 351 20.60 45.98 11.18
C ARG A 351 20.05 44.70 10.62
N THR A 352 20.91 43.68 10.59
CA THR A 352 20.54 42.30 10.30
C THR A 352 20.78 41.42 11.53
N THR A 353 19.90 40.45 11.73
CA THR A 353 20.05 39.39 12.73
C THR A 353 20.22 38.07 12.02
N ARG A 354 21.17 37.27 12.45
CA ARG A 354 21.34 35.91 11.96
C ARG A 354 20.40 34.99 12.73
N VAL A 355 19.63 34.20 11.99
CA VAL A 355 18.72 33.19 12.53
C VAL A 355 19.13 31.84 11.97
N GLY A 356 19.51 30.92 12.85
CA GLY A 356 19.75 29.53 12.50
C GLY A 356 18.42 28.77 12.42
N VAL A 357 18.19 28.09 11.32
CA VAL A 357 17.01 27.23 11.13
C VAL A 357 17.47 25.78 11.00
N ILE A 358 17.01 24.92 11.90
CA ILE A 358 17.24 23.47 11.81
C ILE A 358 15.98 22.87 11.19
N ARG A 359 16.17 22.15 10.08
CA ARG A 359 15.11 21.37 9.42
C ARG A 359 15.26 19.91 9.81
N LEU A 360 14.19 19.32 10.34
CA LEU A 360 14.10 17.92 10.73
C LEU A 360 12.93 17.30 9.96
N PRO A 361 13.20 16.60 8.83
CA PRO A 361 12.13 16.00 8.00
C PRO A 361 11.40 14.86 8.71
N SER A 362 12.13 14.05 9.50
CA SER A 362 11.60 12.91 10.26
C SER A 362 12.50 12.63 11.46
N PHE A 363 11.98 11.88 12.44
CA PHE A 363 12.82 11.30 13.48
C PHE A 363 13.46 10.01 12.96
N TYR A 364 14.72 9.83 13.27
CA TYR A 364 15.51 8.66 12.88
C TYR A 364 16.53 8.28 13.96
N GLY A 365 16.97 7.01 13.92
CA GLY A 365 18.01 6.48 14.77
C GLY A 365 18.29 5.03 14.44
N GLU A 366 19.54 4.58 14.61
CA GLU A 366 19.93 3.19 14.49
C GLU A 366 19.89 2.50 15.85
N GLY A 367 19.42 1.25 15.85
CA GLY A 367 19.37 0.41 17.04
C GLY A 367 18.24 0.74 18.03
N THR A 368 18.15 -0.06 19.06
CA THR A 368 17.18 0.12 20.15
C THR A 368 17.63 1.31 20.99
N PHE A 369 16.84 2.40 20.97
CA PHE A 369 17.06 3.62 21.79
C PHE A 369 18.34 4.44 21.51
N GLY A 370 18.79 4.51 20.26
CA GLY A 370 19.82 5.48 19.85
C GLY A 370 21.25 5.05 20.17
N GLU A 371 21.54 3.77 20.21
CA GLU A 371 22.90 3.23 20.38
C GLU A 371 23.71 3.21 19.08
N GLY A 372 23.16 3.73 17.95
CA GLY A 372 23.84 3.79 16.67
C GLY A 372 24.58 5.11 16.42
N ASP A 373 25.43 5.13 15.40
CA ASP A 373 26.23 6.30 15.00
C ASP A 373 25.38 7.46 14.46
N ILE A 374 24.18 7.18 13.95
CA ILE A 374 23.25 8.18 13.38
C ILE A 374 21.99 8.23 14.23
N SER A 375 21.70 9.43 14.76
CA SER A 375 20.45 9.67 15.49
C SER A 375 20.02 11.14 15.38
N THR A 376 18.70 11.37 15.35
CA THR A 376 18.11 12.71 15.35
C THR A 376 18.67 13.58 16.47
N SER A 377 18.78 13.04 17.69
CA SER A 377 19.27 13.80 18.85
C SER A 377 20.75 14.17 18.72
N GLY A 378 21.58 13.27 18.21
CA GLY A 378 23.00 13.48 17.94
C GLY A 378 23.21 14.58 16.89
N ASP A 379 22.56 14.44 15.75
CA ASP A 379 22.70 15.37 14.64
C ASP A 379 22.16 16.76 14.98
N VAL A 380 21.01 16.85 15.64
CA VAL A 380 20.46 18.15 16.10
C VAL A 380 21.41 18.82 17.10
N LYS A 381 22.02 18.06 18.01
CA LYS A 381 23.01 18.58 18.95
C LYS A 381 24.23 19.15 18.22
N GLU A 382 24.77 18.40 17.25
CA GLU A 382 25.90 18.84 16.43
C GLU A 382 25.58 20.12 15.64
N LEU A 383 24.39 20.16 15.01
CA LEU A 383 23.92 21.35 14.26
C LEU A 383 23.74 22.56 15.18
N LEU A 384 23.21 22.38 16.39
CA LEU A 384 23.11 23.46 17.38
C LEU A 384 24.48 24.00 17.79
N GLU A 385 25.47 23.12 17.93
CA GLU A 385 26.87 23.55 18.24
C GLU A 385 27.52 24.33 17.08
N LYS A 386 27.22 23.93 15.84
CA LYS A 386 27.68 24.66 14.63
C LYS A 386 26.98 26.03 14.42
N LEU A 387 25.78 26.20 14.92
CA LEU A 387 25.00 27.44 14.80
C LEU A 387 25.34 28.47 15.91
N LYS A 388 26.00 28.08 16.99
CA LYS A 388 26.47 28.98 18.05
C LYS A 388 27.68 29.76 17.64
#